data_cdd202899d4d148bab6a6f88c3368853
#
_entry.id   cdd202899d4d148bab6a6f88c3368853
#
_cell.length_a   1.000
_cell.length_b   1.000
_cell.length_c   1.000
_cell.angle_alpha   90.00
_cell.angle_beta   90.00
_cell.angle_gamma   90.00
#
_symmetry.space_group_name_H-M   'P 1'
#
loop_
_entity.id
_entity.type
_entity.pdbx_description
1 polymer ?
#
loop_
_entity_poly.entity_id
_entity_poly.type
_entity_poly.pdbx_seq_one_letter_code
_entity_poly.pdbx_strand_id
1 'polypeptide(L)'
;PNVPSMLVNQFVYQENPDGSTPFYAHVKEINGKTALLQTLRDFSHQKNNVWSVTARNREQNFAMNLLMNPDIDFVTLLGQAGTGKTLLALAAGLEQVLYSKRYNEIIITRATVPVGEDIGFLPGTEEEKMQPWMGAFDDNLEVLHRSEDGAGEWGRAATQELIRSRIKVKSMNFMRGRTFKQAWVIADEMQNATPAQVKMLMTRIGQNSKIVITGDVEQADRRYGDNGLIDLSERLERSSVPGIAVCRLQARDVQRHQIIGSVLKLYEN
;
A
#
# COMPACT_ATOMS: atom_id res chain seq x y z
N PRO A 1 -9.64 -27.09 19.61
CA PRO A 1 -9.29 -25.74 19.97
C PRO A 1 -10.38 -24.80 19.49
N ASN A 2 -10.86 -23.90 20.40
CA ASN A 2 -11.75 -22.83 19.97
C ASN A 2 -10.99 -21.93 19.00
N VAL A 3 -11.24 -22.07 17.72
CA VAL A 3 -10.71 -21.16 16.71
C VAL A 3 -11.51 -19.87 16.84
N PRO A 4 -10.84 -18.71 17.07
CA PRO A 4 -11.55 -17.44 17.08
C PRO A 4 -12.27 -17.24 15.75
N SER A 5 -13.36 -16.47 15.76
CA SER A 5 -14.11 -16.17 14.55
C SER A 5 -13.16 -15.61 13.47
N MET A 6 -13.07 -16.31 12.34
CA MET A 6 -12.24 -15.87 11.21
C MET A 6 -13.03 -14.90 10.33
N LEU A 7 -12.33 -13.99 9.69
CA LEU A 7 -12.87 -13.10 8.66
C LEU A 7 -12.23 -13.44 7.31
N VAL A 8 -12.97 -13.26 6.22
CA VAL A 8 -12.44 -13.38 4.85
C VAL A 8 -11.30 -12.36 4.69
N ASN A 9 -10.25 -12.76 3.99
CA ASN A 9 -8.99 -12.01 3.81
C ASN A 9 -8.12 -11.85 5.06
N GLN A 10 -8.48 -12.51 6.18
CA GLN A 10 -7.62 -12.59 7.35
C GLN A 10 -6.46 -13.58 7.12
N PHE A 11 -5.32 -13.31 7.72
CA PHE A 11 -4.18 -14.23 7.72
C PHE A 11 -4.20 -15.13 8.94
N VAL A 12 -3.93 -16.41 8.71
CA VAL A 12 -3.76 -17.45 9.73
C VAL A 12 -2.32 -17.96 9.63
N TYR A 13 -1.61 -18.02 10.72
CA TYR A 13 -0.23 -18.48 10.71
C TYR A 13 0.10 -19.27 11.98
N GLN A 14 1.05 -20.19 11.82
CA GLN A 14 1.67 -20.92 12.91
C GLN A 14 3.17 -20.86 12.71
N GLU A 15 3.86 -20.30 13.67
CA GLU A 15 5.31 -20.31 13.77
C GLU A 15 5.71 -21.45 14.71
N ASN A 16 6.67 -22.26 14.29
CA ASN A 16 7.12 -23.39 15.07
C ASN A 16 8.35 -23.01 15.89
N PRO A 17 8.35 -23.23 17.23
CA PRO A 17 9.49 -22.90 18.10
C PRO A 17 10.77 -23.65 17.76
N ASP A 18 10.66 -24.80 17.10
CA ASP A 18 11.77 -25.64 16.66
C ASP A 18 12.46 -25.18 15.37
N GLY A 19 12.00 -24.05 14.78
CA GLY A 19 12.54 -23.49 13.52
C GLY A 19 12.13 -24.27 12.29
N SER A 20 11.20 -25.22 12.37
CA SER A 20 10.63 -25.88 11.20
C SER A 20 9.81 -24.90 10.36
N THR A 21 9.52 -25.26 9.10
CA THR A 21 8.84 -24.40 8.13
C THR A 21 7.52 -23.87 8.72
N PRO A 22 7.33 -22.54 8.84
CA PRO A 22 6.11 -21.98 9.35
C PRO A 22 4.96 -22.19 8.36
N PHE A 23 3.76 -22.31 8.89
CA PHE A 23 2.54 -22.34 8.08
C PHE A 23 1.95 -20.94 7.99
N TYR A 24 1.74 -20.47 6.77
CA TYR A 24 1.07 -19.20 6.48
C TYR A 24 -0.06 -19.42 5.49
N ALA A 25 -1.26 -18.96 5.82
CA ALA A 25 -2.43 -19.07 4.96
C ALA A 25 -3.30 -17.81 5.07
N HIS A 26 -4.13 -17.64 4.07
CA HIS A 26 -5.11 -16.58 3.95
C HIS A 26 -6.52 -17.20 3.88
N VAL A 27 -7.46 -16.65 4.62
CA VAL A 27 -8.84 -17.08 4.63
C VAL A 27 -9.51 -16.60 3.34
N LYS A 28 -9.73 -17.53 2.42
CA LYS A 28 -10.35 -17.23 1.12
C LYS A 28 -11.87 -17.15 1.19
N GLU A 29 -12.48 -18.07 1.94
CA GLU A 29 -13.92 -18.22 2.02
C GLU A 29 -14.33 -18.79 3.37
N ILE A 30 -15.51 -18.42 3.84
CA ILE A 30 -16.10 -18.95 5.06
C ILE A 30 -17.49 -19.50 4.74
N ASN A 31 -17.69 -20.80 5.01
CA ASN A 31 -18.95 -21.49 4.80
C ASN A 31 -19.44 -22.07 6.14
N GLY A 32 -20.31 -21.35 6.83
CA GLY A 32 -20.82 -21.74 8.13
C GLY A 32 -19.72 -21.93 9.17
N LYS A 33 -19.40 -23.18 9.51
CA LYS A 33 -18.40 -23.56 10.53
C LYS A 33 -17.01 -23.87 9.92
N THR A 34 -16.86 -23.80 8.62
CA THR A 34 -15.62 -24.13 7.91
C THR A 34 -15.05 -22.91 7.19
N ALA A 35 -13.74 -22.83 7.12
CA ALA A 35 -13.03 -21.82 6.35
C ALA A 35 -12.12 -22.50 5.31
N LEU A 36 -12.14 -21.99 4.08
CA LEU A 36 -11.20 -22.35 3.04
C LEU A 36 -9.94 -21.51 3.22
N LEU A 37 -8.83 -22.17 3.50
CA LEU A 37 -7.52 -21.54 3.62
C LEU A 37 -6.73 -21.73 2.34
N GLN A 38 -6.15 -20.66 1.84
CA GLN A 38 -5.22 -20.66 0.72
C GLN A 38 -3.81 -20.41 1.25
N THR A 39 -2.87 -21.31 0.92
CA THR A 39 -1.46 -21.14 1.26
C THR A 39 -0.88 -19.91 0.56
N LEU A 40 0.03 -19.22 1.22
CA LEU A 40 0.66 -18.01 0.70
C LEU A 40 1.84 -18.34 -0.19
N ARG A 41 2.06 -17.48 -1.19
CA ARG A 41 3.33 -17.45 -1.91
C ARG A 41 4.38 -16.79 -1.02
N ASP A 42 5.57 -17.39 -1.01
CA ASP A 42 6.71 -16.85 -0.28
C ASP A 42 7.47 -15.84 -1.14
N PHE A 43 7.30 -14.57 -0.82
CA PHE A 43 7.99 -13.44 -1.46
C PHE A 43 9.30 -13.05 -0.75
N SER A 44 9.76 -13.82 0.24
CA SER A 44 11.05 -13.56 0.91
C SER A 44 12.25 -13.97 0.06
N HIS A 45 12.05 -14.89 -0.86
CA HIS A 45 13.10 -15.39 -1.75
C HIS A 45 13.25 -14.53 -3.01
N GLN A 46 14.50 -14.30 -3.43
CA GLN A 46 14.83 -13.51 -4.63
C GLN A 46 14.14 -14.03 -5.91
N LYS A 47 13.97 -15.36 -6.05
CA LYS A 47 13.25 -15.96 -7.18
C LYS A 47 11.77 -15.55 -7.30
N ASN A 48 11.19 -15.08 -6.21
CA ASN A 48 9.80 -14.65 -6.11
C ASN A 48 9.69 -13.15 -5.92
N ASN A 49 10.74 -12.38 -6.19
CA ASN A 49 10.69 -10.93 -6.06
C ASN A 49 9.57 -10.34 -6.92
N VAL A 50 9.10 -9.16 -6.51
CA VAL A 50 8.13 -8.35 -7.24
C VAL A 50 8.83 -7.04 -7.56
N TRP A 51 9.12 -6.80 -8.83
CA TRP A 51 9.93 -5.65 -9.26
C TRP A 51 11.21 -5.50 -8.41
N SER A 52 11.98 -6.58 -8.31
CA SER A 52 13.21 -6.69 -7.50
C SER A 52 13.04 -6.50 -5.98
N VAL A 53 11.83 -6.32 -5.49
CA VAL A 53 11.52 -6.23 -4.06
C VAL A 53 11.17 -7.60 -3.50
N THR A 54 11.78 -7.95 -2.37
CA THR A 54 11.45 -9.14 -1.59
C THR A 54 10.87 -8.74 -0.24
N ALA A 55 9.99 -9.57 0.30
CA ALA A 55 9.46 -9.39 1.65
C ALA A 55 10.57 -9.67 2.68
N ARG A 56 10.80 -8.74 3.59
CA ARG A 56 11.83 -8.84 4.64
C ARG A 56 11.30 -9.47 5.93
N ASN A 57 9.98 -9.56 6.04
CA ASN A 57 9.30 -10.12 7.19
C ASN A 57 7.94 -10.70 6.77
N ARG A 58 7.27 -11.36 7.73
CA ARG A 58 5.98 -12.00 7.53
C ARG A 58 4.90 -11.03 7.09
N GLU A 59 4.81 -9.87 7.70
CA GLU A 59 3.78 -8.86 7.43
C GLU A 59 3.94 -8.28 6.02
N GLN A 60 5.17 -8.04 5.56
CA GLN A 60 5.44 -7.64 4.18
C GLN A 60 5.09 -8.75 3.20
N ASN A 61 5.33 -10.03 3.56
CA ASN A 61 4.90 -11.17 2.75
C ASN A 61 3.37 -11.24 2.64
N PHE A 62 2.66 -10.97 3.72
CA PHE A 62 1.20 -10.87 3.72
C PHE A 62 0.72 -9.74 2.80
N ALA A 63 1.29 -8.56 2.94
CA ALA A 63 0.98 -7.41 2.09
C ALA A 63 1.20 -7.72 0.60
N MET A 64 2.32 -8.35 0.23
CA MET A 64 2.61 -8.75 -1.15
C MET A 64 1.57 -9.75 -1.67
N ASN A 65 1.17 -10.73 -0.87
CA ASN A 65 0.12 -11.69 -1.26
C ASN A 65 -1.22 -10.98 -1.55
N LEU A 66 -1.61 -9.99 -0.75
CA LEU A 66 -2.82 -9.19 -1.01
C LEU A 66 -2.69 -8.33 -2.26
N LEU A 67 -1.56 -7.64 -2.41
CA LEU A 67 -1.30 -6.76 -3.54
C LEU A 67 -1.30 -7.52 -4.87
N MET A 68 -0.69 -8.70 -4.90
CA MET A 68 -0.59 -9.54 -6.09
C MET A 68 -1.83 -10.40 -6.37
N ASN A 69 -2.77 -10.49 -5.42
CA ASN A 69 -3.99 -11.29 -5.58
C ASN A 69 -4.99 -10.57 -6.50
N PRO A 70 -5.39 -11.21 -7.63
CA PRO A 70 -6.35 -10.62 -8.56
C PRO A 70 -7.78 -10.50 -8.03
N ASP A 71 -8.13 -11.31 -7.04
CA ASP A 71 -9.49 -11.37 -6.50
C ASP A 71 -9.74 -10.28 -5.43
N ILE A 72 -8.72 -9.49 -5.09
CA ILE A 72 -8.79 -8.41 -4.11
C ILE A 72 -8.61 -7.07 -4.82
N ASP A 73 -9.68 -6.31 -4.92
CA ASP A 73 -9.70 -5.03 -5.61
C ASP A 73 -9.32 -3.85 -4.71
N PHE A 74 -9.41 -4.03 -3.40
CA PHE A 74 -9.18 -3.00 -2.42
C PHE A 74 -8.27 -3.49 -1.29
N VAL A 75 -7.08 -2.90 -1.18
CA VAL A 75 -6.08 -3.25 -0.16
C VAL A 75 -5.76 -2.04 0.70
N THR A 76 -5.83 -2.18 2.02
CA THR A 76 -5.37 -1.16 2.96
C THR A 76 -4.11 -1.65 3.68
N LEU A 77 -3.01 -0.92 3.54
CA LEU A 77 -1.75 -1.16 4.23
C LEU A 77 -1.57 -0.12 5.34
N LEU A 78 -1.62 -0.58 6.58
CA LEU A 78 -1.46 0.24 7.77
C LEU A 78 -0.11 -0.02 8.42
N GLY A 79 0.52 1.00 8.99
CA GLY A 79 1.77 0.87 9.74
C GLY A 79 2.55 2.17 9.80
N GLN A 80 3.53 2.21 10.68
CA GLN A 80 4.39 3.38 10.87
C GLN A 80 5.18 3.74 9.60
N ALA A 81 5.67 4.98 9.53
CA ALA A 81 6.57 5.41 8.47
C ALA A 81 7.83 4.52 8.43
N GLY A 82 8.29 4.16 7.22
CA GLY A 82 9.47 3.30 7.03
C GLY A 82 9.19 1.79 7.08
N THR A 83 7.94 1.34 7.22
CA THR A 83 7.57 -0.10 7.16
C THR A 83 7.48 -0.65 5.74
N GLY A 84 7.68 0.19 4.71
CA GLY A 84 7.72 -0.21 3.31
C GLY A 84 6.37 -0.19 2.58
N LYS A 85 5.29 0.34 3.16
CA LYS A 85 3.94 0.38 2.55
C LYS A 85 3.95 0.89 1.10
N THR A 86 4.48 2.08 0.92
CA THR A 86 4.52 2.76 -0.39
C THR A 86 5.42 2.03 -1.38
N LEU A 87 6.58 1.53 -0.93
CA LEU A 87 7.49 0.74 -1.75
C LEU A 87 6.82 -0.55 -2.26
N LEU A 88 6.16 -1.30 -1.37
CA LEU A 88 5.44 -2.52 -1.73
C LEU A 88 4.30 -2.25 -2.72
N ALA A 89 3.54 -1.17 -2.48
CA ALA A 89 2.44 -0.77 -3.36
C ALA A 89 2.93 -0.37 -4.76
N LEU A 90 4.06 0.35 -4.85
CA LEU A 90 4.69 0.73 -6.12
C LEU A 90 5.27 -0.48 -6.85
N ALA A 91 6.02 -1.34 -6.17
CA ALA A 91 6.62 -2.54 -6.76
C ALA A 91 5.54 -3.46 -7.35
N ALA A 92 4.47 -3.73 -6.58
CA ALA A 92 3.35 -4.54 -7.05
C ALA A 92 2.59 -3.89 -8.22
N GLY A 93 2.47 -2.56 -8.22
CA GLY A 93 1.86 -1.81 -9.31
C GLY A 93 2.68 -1.88 -10.59
N LEU A 94 3.97 -1.64 -10.52
CA LEU A 94 4.89 -1.71 -11.66
C LEU A 94 4.93 -3.12 -12.28
N GLU A 95 4.99 -4.16 -11.46
CA GLU A 95 4.93 -5.55 -11.90
C GLU A 95 3.65 -5.83 -12.70
N GLN A 96 2.51 -5.34 -12.22
CA GLN A 96 1.22 -5.61 -12.83
C GLN A 96 0.87 -4.67 -13.99
N VAL A 97 1.51 -3.52 -14.09
CA VAL A 97 1.34 -2.61 -15.24
C VAL A 97 2.31 -2.95 -16.37
N LEU A 98 3.58 -3.21 -16.07
CA LEU A 98 4.62 -3.35 -17.08
C LEU A 98 4.84 -4.80 -17.53
N TYR A 99 4.80 -5.77 -16.62
CA TYR A 99 5.03 -7.18 -16.95
C TYR A 99 3.75 -7.95 -17.21
N SER A 100 2.87 -8.07 -16.22
CA SER A 100 1.64 -8.85 -16.38
C SER A 100 0.54 -8.11 -17.15
N LYS A 101 0.71 -6.81 -17.41
CA LYS A 101 -0.21 -5.94 -18.18
C LYS A 101 -1.67 -6.03 -17.75
N ARG A 102 -1.88 -6.27 -16.45
CA ARG A 102 -3.21 -6.35 -15.85
C ARG A 102 -3.87 -4.99 -15.76
N TYR A 103 -3.06 -3.95 -15.48
CA TYR A 103 -3.48 -2.57 -15.42
C TYR A 103 -2.73 -1.75 -16.46
N ASN A 104 -3.31 -0.65 -16.90
CA ASN A 104 -2.74 0.20 -17.94
C ASN A 104 -1.83 1.29 -17.38
N GLU A 105 -2.13 1.73 -16.17
CA GLU A 105 -1.44 2.87 -15.54
C GLU A 105 -1.46 2.76 -14.01
N ILE A 106 -0.53 3.45 -13.38
CA ILE A 106 -0.51 3.71 -11.95
C ILE A 106 -0.97 5.14 -11.71
N ILE A 107 -2.00 5.33 -10.90
CA ILE A 107 -2.46 6.64 -10.46
C ILE A 107 -2.09 6.80 -9.00
N ILE A 108 -1.35 7.86 -8.68
CA ILE A 108 -0.93 8.16 -7.32
C ILE A 108 -1.67 9.41 -6.85
N THR A 109 -2.28 9.31 -5.68
CA THR A 109 -2.83 10.45 -4.96
C THR A 109 -2.33 10.44 -3.52
N ARG A 110 -2.28 11.59 -2.90
CA ARG A 110 -1.85 11.73 -1.50
C ARG A 110 -2.82 12.67 -0.78
N ALA A 111 -3.22 12.26 0.42
CA ALA A 111 -3.90 13.18 1.32
C ALA A 111 -2.86 14.10 1.98
N THR A 112 -3.07 15.39 1.85
CA THR A 112 -2.17 16.41 2.43
C THR A 112 -2.84 17.07 3.62
N VAL A 113 -2.05 17.36 4.66
CA VAL A 113 -2.50 18.28 5.71
C VAL A 113 -2.52 19.67 5.08
N PRO A 114 -3.62 20.44 5.19
CA PRO A 114 -3.62 21.82 4.76
C PRO A 114 -2.67 22.63 5.66
N VAL A 115 -1.43 22.80 5.24
CA VAL A 115 -0.48 23.68 5.90
C VAL A 115 -0.59 25.03 5.22
N GLY A 116 -1.51 25.85 5.72
CA GLY A 116 -1.54 27.31 5.48
C GLY A 116 -2.02 27.79 4.10
N GLU A 117 -1.82 27.08 3.01
CA GLU A 117 -2.28 27.49 1.69
C GLU A 117 -2.92 26.34 0.93
N ASP A 118 -4.08 26.60 0.35
CA ASP A 118 -4.76 25.67 -0.54
C ASP A 118 -3.92 25.48 -1.81
N ILE A 119 -3.59 24.22 -2.16
CA ILE A 119 -2.85 23.87 -3.37
C ILE A 119 -3.45 24.54 -4.63
N GLY A 120 -4.74 24.87 -4.58
CA GLY A 120 -5.46 25.58 -5.64
C GLY A 120 -4.86 26.94 -6.02
N PHE A 121 -4.18 27.63 -5.10
CA PHE A 121 -3.57 28.95 -5.32
C PHE A 121 -2.16 28.89 -5.91
N LEU A 122 -1.51 27.74 -5.96
CA LEU A 122 -0.20 27.64 -6.58
C LEU A 122 -0.32 27.77 -8.13
N PRO A 123 0.53 28.58 -8.79
CA PRO A 123 0.55 28.64 -10.25
C PRO A 123 1.09 27.34 -10.83
N GLY A 124 0.65 26.99 -12.05
CA GLY A 124 1.14 25.82 -12.75
C GLY A 124 0.09 24.72 -12.97
N THR A 125 0.50 23.66 -13.64
CA THR A 125 -0.32 22.46 -13.88
C THR A 125 -0.55 21.69 -12.58
N GLU A 126 -1.55 20.80 -12.54
CA GLU A 126 -1.82 19.97 -11.38
C GLU A 126 -0.60 19.09 -11.00
N GLU A 127 0.13 18.60 -11.99
CA GLU A 127 1.34 17.81 -11.80
C GLU A 127 2.47 18.63 -11.17
N GLU A 128 2.67 19.87 -11.61
CA GLU A 128 3.64 20.79 -11.03
C GLU A 128 3.29 21.15 -9.58
N LYS A 129 2.02 21.34 -9.28
CA LYS A 129 1.54 21.59 -7.91
C LYS A 129 1.77 20.42 -6.97
N MET A 130 1.76 19.18 -7.49
CA MET A 130 1.99 17.96 -6.72
C MET A 130 3.48 17.61 -6.57
N GLN A 131 4.36 18.25 -7.32
CA GLN A 131 5.82 18.02 -7.29
C GLN A 131 6.44 18.00 -5.88
N PRO A 132 6.13 18.95 -4.97
CA PRO A 132 6.73 18.95 -3.63
C PRO A 132 6.42 17.69 -2.81
N TRP A 133 5.30 17.00 -3.11
CA TRP A 133 4.91 15.78 -2.40
C TRP A 133 5.40 14.50 -3.09
N MET A 134 6.01 14.65 -4.28
CA MET A 134 6.55 13.53 -5.04
C MET A 134 7.85 12.95 -4.50
N GLY A 135 8.62 13.72 -3.71
CA GLY A 135 9.94 13.30 -3.24
C GLY A 135 9.96 11.91 -2.61
N ALA A 136 8.99 11.57 -1.76
CA ALA A 136 8.89 10.26 -1.16
C ALA A 136 8.61 9.12 -2.19
N PHE A 137 7.96 9.43 -3.31
CA PHE A 137 7.77 8.48 -4.41
C PHE A 137 9.01 8.37 -5.27
N ASP A 138 9.68 9.48 -5.54
CA ASP A 138 10.94 9.49 -6.30
C ASP A 138 12.02 8.71 -5.56
N ASP A 139 12.13 8.84 -4.22
CA ASP A 139 13.02 8.04 -3.39
C ASP A 139 12.72 6.54 -3.51
N ASN A 140 11.45 6.15 -3.46
CA ASN A 140 11.05 4.76 -3.64
C ASN A 140 11.33 4.26 -5.06
N LEU A 141 11.08 5.07 -6.09
CA LEU A 141 11.41 4.73 -7.48
C LEU A 141 12.91 4.57 -7.66
N GLU A 142 13.74 5.41 -7.03
CA GLU A 142 15.20 5.27 -7.07
C GLU A 142 15.67 3.95 -6.46
N VAL A 143 15.08 3.52 -5.33
CA VAL A 143 15.35 2.21 -4.72
C VAL A 143 14.99 1.08 -5.70
N LEU A 144 13.85 1.19 -6.39
CA LEU A 144 13.41 0.19 -7.37
C LEU A 144 14.29 0.14 -8.61
N HIS A 145 14.88 1.27 -9.02
CA HIS A 145 15.82 1.34 -10.14
C HIS A 145 17.20 0.75 -9.83
N ARG A 146 17.70 0.91 -8.59
CA ARG A 146 19.02 0.39 -8.20
C ARG A 146 19.10 -1.13 -8.22
N SER A 147 17.98 -1.81 -8.15
CA SER A 147 17.92 -3.27 -8.14
C SER A 147 18.01 -3.92 -9.52
N GLU A 148 18.07 -3.15 -10.60
CA GLU A 148 18.29 -3.65 -11.98
C GLU A 148 19.81 -3.68 -12.34
N ASP A 149 20.61 -4.37 -11.54
CA ASP A 149 22.08 -4.50 -11.68
C ASP A 149 22.51 -5.33 -12.93
N GLY A 150 22.16 -4.91 -14.11
CA GLY A 150 22.57 -5.62 -15.35
C GLY A 150 22.29 -4.83 -16.62
N ALA A 151 21.46 -3.80 -16.55
CA ALA A 151 21.17 -2.95 -17.70
C ALA A 151 22.22 -1.82 -17.77
N GLY A 152 22.86 -1.65 -18.91
CA GLY A 152 23.74 -0.50 -19.16
C GLY A 152 22.98 0.82 -18.97
N GLU A 153 23.71 1.93 -18.95
CA GLU A 153 23.15 3.29 -18.68
C GLU A 153 21.96 3.65 -19.60
N TRP A 154 22.00 3.23 -20.86
CA TRP A 154 20.91 3.41 -21.82
C TRP A 154 19.68 2.55 -21.50
N GLY A 155 19.85 1.33 -21.02
CA GLY A 155 18.74 0.48 -20.61
C GLY A 155 18.02 1.04 -19.39
N ARG A 156 18.75 1.59 -18.42
CA ARG A 156 18.18 2.24 -17.24
C ARG A 156 17.39 3.50 -17.61
N ALA A 157 17.90 4.34 -18.48
CA ALA A 157 17.21 5.54 -18.95
C ALA A 157 15.88 5.20 -19.66
N ALA A 158 15.89 4.21 -20.54
CA ALA A 158 14.69 3.77 -21.25
C ALA A 158 13.63 3.17 -20.29
N THR A 159 14.06 2.37 -19.31
CA THR A 159 13.17 1.83 -18.28
C THR A 159 12.56 2.95 -17.42
N GLN A 160 13.37 3.94 -17.06
CA GLN A 160 12.91 5.09 -16.27
C GLN A 160 11.85 5.91 -17.02
N GLU A 161 12.06 6.16 -18.31
CA GLU A 161 11.08 6.86 -19.15
C GLU A 161 9.78 6.06 -19.28
N LEU A 162 9.87 4.75 -19.48
CA LEU A 162 8.72 3.85 -19.52
C LEU A 162 7.93 3.89 -18.21
N ILE A 163 8.59 3.81 -17.07
CA ILE A 163 7.96 3.89 -15.75
C ILE A 163 7.24 5.23 -15.59
N ARG A 164 7.92 6.35 -15.88
CA ARG A 164 7.33 7.69 -15.79
C ARG A 164 6.13 7.86 -16.71
N SER A 165 6.14 7.25 -17.89
CA SER A 165 5.01 7.31 -18.82
C SER A 165 3.76 6.59 -18.30
N ARG A 166 3.90 5.66 -17.35
CA ARG A 166 2.81 4.86 -16.77
C ARG A 166 2.34 5.36 -15.41
N ILE A 167 3.06 6.28 -14.78
CA ILE A 167 2.69 6.85 -13.48
C ILE A 167 2.06 8.23 -13.70
N LYS A 168 0.87 8.41 -13.15
CA LYS A 168 0.16 9.70 -13.13
C LYS A 168 -0.10 10.12 -11.71
N VAL A 169 0.30 11.33 -11.37
CA VAL A 169 0.02 11.93 -10.06
C VAL A 169 -1.20 12.83 -10.19
N LYS A 170 -2.17 12.64 -9.29
CA LYS A 170 -3.44 13.37 -9.31
C LYS A 170 -3.80 13.82 -7.90
N SER A 171 -4.30 15.04 -7.76
CA SER A 171 -4.84 15.48 -6.48
C SER A 171 -6.12 14.74 -6.11
N MET A 172 -6.43 14.66 -4.81
CA MET A 172 -7.68 14.05 -4.33
C MET A 172 -8.94 14.73 -4.93
N ASN A 173 -8.87 16.04 -5.17
CA ASN A 173 -9.98 16.78 -5.78
C ASN A 173 -10.21 16.38 -7.24
N PHE A 174 -9.14 16.09 -7.97
CA PHE A 174 -9.22 15.63 -9.36
C PHE A 174 -9.85 14.24 -9.50
N MET A 175 -9.80 13.43 -8.44
CA MET A 175 -10.40 12.11 -8.40
C MET A 175 -11.95 12.16 -8.37
N ARG A 176 -12.52 13.30 -7.95
CA ARG A 176 -13.98 13.48 -7.85
C ARG A 176 -14.64 13.40 -9.23
N GLY A 177 -15.72 12.63 -9.34
CA GLY A 177 -16.51 12.51 -10.58
C GLY A 177 -15.93 11.58 -11.65
N ARG A 178 -14.76 10.97 -11.43
CA ARG A 178 -14.14 10.02 -12.36
C ARG A 178 -14.25 8.59 -11.85
N THR A 179 -14.35 7.63 -12.76
CA THR A 179 -14.27 6.20 -12.45
C THR A 179 -12.96 5.66 -13.01
N PHE A 180 -12.18 5.02 -12.17
CA PHE A 180 -10.92 4.39 -12.58
C PHE A 180 -11.22 3.05 -13.26
N LYS A 181 -10.67 2.85 -14.45
CA LYS A 181 -10.80 1.61 -15.19
C LYS A 181 -9.42 1.11 -15.57
N GLN A 182 -9.18 -0.17 -15.36
CA GLN A 182 -7.89 -0.82 -15.65
C GLN A 182 -6.70 -0.05 -15.04
N ALA A 183 -6.88 0.51 -13.85
CA ALA A 183 -5.90 1.34 -13.17
C ALA A 183 -5.49 0.72 -11.83
N TRP A 184 -4.20 0.85 -11.52
CA TRP A 184 -3.64 0.63 -10.20
C TRP A 184 -3.58 1.97 -9.48
N VAL A 185 -4.40 2.15 -8.44
CA VAL A 185 -4.50 3.42 -7.72
C VAL A 185 -3.82 3.30 -6.37
N ILE A 186 -2.87 4.20 -6.07
CA ILE A 186 -2.23 4.31 -4.76
C ILE A 186 -2.72 5.61 -4.11
N ALA A 187 -3.38 5.48 -2.97
CA ALA A 187 -3.78 6.60 -2.12
C ALA A 187 -2.90 6.60 -0.86
N ASP A 188 -1.94 7.52 -0.83
CA ASP A 188 -0.89 7.59 0.19
C ASP A 188 -1.21 8.61 1.28
N GLU A 189 -0.64 8.42 2.49
CA GLU A 189 -0.79 9.29 3.67
C GLU A 189 -2.26 9.55 4.05
N MET A 190 -3.09 8.51 3.93
CA MET A 190 -4.54 8.63 4.11
C MET A 190 -4.98 8.88 5.56
N GLN A 191 -4.06 8.85 6.55
CA GLN A 191 -4.30 9.39 7.89
C GLN A 191 -4.61 10.89 7.89
N ASN A 192 -4.32 11.58 6.79
CA ASN A 192 -4.65 13.00 6.60
C ASN A 192 -6.01 13.22 5.90
N ALA A 193 -6.69 12.14 5.50
CA ALA A 193 -7.97 12.20 4.79
C ALA A 193 -9.17 12.20 5.74
N THR A 194 -10.22 12.91 5.32
CA THR A 194 -11.53 12.83 5.98
C THR A 194 -12.28 11.57 5.57
N PRO A 195 -13.28 11.09 6.35
CA PRO A 195 -14.14 9.98 5.96
C PRO A 195 -14.83 10.19 4.60
N ALA A 196 -15.23 11.43 4.30
CA ALA A 196 -15.84 11.78 3.02
C ALA A 196 -14.86 11.58 1.83
N GLN A 197 -13.59 11.94 2.01
CA GLN A 197 -12.55 11.72 0.99
C GLN A 197 -12.25 10.24 0.77
N VAL A 198 -12.14 9.46 1.84
CA VAL A 198 -11.96 8.00 1.74
C VAL A 198 -13.14 7.35 1.04
N LYS A 199 -14.38 7.67 1.45
CA LYS A 199 -15.60 7.17 0.81
C LYS A 199 -15.67 7.57 -0.66
N MET A 200 -15.32 8.81 -0.98
CA MET A 200 -15.27 9.31 -2.36
C MET A 200 -14.31 8.47 -3.20
N LEU A 201 -13.10 8.20 -2.72
CA LEU A 201 -12.11 7.39 -3.42
C LEU A 201 -12.59 5.96 -3.63
N MET A 202 -13.12 5.30 -2.59
CA MET A 202 -13.62 3.92 -2.67
C MET A 202 -14.72 3.75 -3.71
N THR A 203 -15.59 4.76 -3.85
CA THR A 203 -16.69 4.72 -4.84
C THR A 203 -16.25 4.99 -6.27
N ARG A 204 -14.96 5.25 -6.52
CA ARG A 204 -14.40 5.51 -7.86
C ARG A 204 -13.77 4.28 -8.51
N ILE A 205 -13.67 3.18 -7.77
CA ILE A 205 -13.17 1.93 -8.34
C ILE A 205 -14.08 1.47 -9.48
N GLY A 206 -13.52 1.21 -10.63
CA GLY A 206 -14.20 0.70 -11.81
C GLY A 206 -13.67 -0.67 -12.21
N GLN A 207 -14.18 -1.18 -13.31
CA GLN A 207 -13.80 -2.51 -13.78
C GLN A 207 -12.29 -2.67 -13.95
N ASN A 208 -11.79 -3.81 -13.49
CA ASN A 208 -10.38 -4.21 -13.58
C ASN A 208 -9.42 -3.18 -12.98
N SER A 209 -9.82 -2.51 -11.91
CA SER A 209 -8.96 -1.60 -11.16
C SER A 209 -8.73 -2.10 -9.76
N LYS A 210 -7.61 -1.72 -9.17
CA LYS A 210 -7.29 -1.96 -7.76
C LYS A 210 -6.94 -0.65 -7.08
N ILE A 211 -7.44 -0.46 -5.87
CA ILE A 211 -7.09 0.67 -5.00
C ILE A 211 -6.25 0.14 -3.83
N VAL A 212 -5.10 0.75 -3.63
CA VAL A 212 -4.22 0.52 -2.49
C VAL A 212 -4.20 1.78 -1.64
N ILE A 213 -4.71 1.69 -0.42
CA ILE A 213 -4.63 2.75 0.58
C ILE A 213 -3.43 2.48 1.47
N THR A 214 -2.60 3.51 1.70
CA THR A 214 -1.50 3.45 2.66
C THR A 214 -1.66 4.55 3.70
N GLY A 215 -1.25 4.27 4.93
CA GLY A 215 -1.27 5.27 5.99
C GLY A 215 -0.84 4.74 7.35
N ASP A 216 -0.72 5.68 8.29
CA ASP A 216 -0.32 5.44 9.67
C ASP A 216 -1.41 5.96 10.61
N VAL A 217 -2.15 5.05 11.22
CA VAL A 217 -3.24 5.41 12.14
C VAL A 217 -2.74 6.07 13.44
N GLU A 218 -1.46 5.87 13.81
CA GLU A 218 -0.87 6.51 14.98
C GLU A 218 -0.54 7.98 14.72
N GLN A 219 -0.26 8.34 13.46
CA GLN A 219 -0.03 9.73 13.03
C GLN A 219 -1.33 10.50 12.73
N ALA A 220 -2.48 9.85 12.82
CA ALA A 220 -3.75 10.49 12.56
C ALA A 220 -4.05 11.55 13.64
N ASP A 221 -4.26 12.79 13.23
CA ASP A 221 -4.65 13.86 14.15
C ASP A 221 -6.12 13.68 14.58
N ARG A 222 -6.30 13.21 15.81
CA ARG A 222 -7.61 12.95 16.41
C ARG A 222 -8.31 14.21 16.89
N ARG A 223 -7.63 15.37 16.89
CA ARG A 223 -8.18 16.64 17.40
C ARG A 223 -9.15 17.32 16.44
N TYR A 224 -9.09 16.98 15.15
CA TYR A 224 -9.89 17.63 14.10
C TYR A 224 -11.12 16.83 13.66
N GLY A 225 -11.64 15.95 14.51
CA GLY A 225 -12.85 15.17 14.22
C GLY A 225 -12.56 13.79 13.62
N ASP A 226 -13.54 13.25 12.90
CA ASP A 226 -13.47 11.89 12.37
C ASP A 226 -12.37 11.75 11.31
N ASN A 227 -11.44 10.83 11.54
CA ASN A 227 -10.37 10.52 10.62
C ASN A 227 -10.79 9.39 9.66
N GLY A 228 -10.62 9.62 8.36
CA GLY A 228 -11.06 8.69 7.32
C GLY A 228 -10.35 7.34 7.34
N LEU A 229 -9.07 7.30 7.68
CA LEU A 229 -8.31 6.04 7.76
C LEU A 229 -8.69 5.24 9.00
N ILE A 230 -8.90 5.91 10.14
CA ILE A 230 -9.35 5.26 11.37
C ILE A 230 -10.75 4.67 11.17
N ASP A 231 -11.71 5.46 10.67
CA ASP A 231 -13.08 5.00 10.37
C ASP A 231 -13.06 3.80 9.42
N LEU A 232 -12.26 3.86 8.35
CA LEU A 232 -12.12 2.75 7.42
C LEU A 232 -11.56 1.50 8.11
N SER A 233 -10.47 1.62 8.89
CA SER A 233 -9.83 0.48 9.53
C SER A 233 -10.76 -0.22 10.52
N GLU A 234 -11.52 0.52 11.31
CA GLU A 234 -12.49 -0.02 12.26
C GLU A 234 -13.65 -0.75 11.57
N ARG A 235 -14.11 -0.25 10.42
CA ARG A 235 -15.14 -0.93 9.62
C ARG A 235 -14.62 -2.24 9.03
N LEU A 236 -13.38 -2.25 8.53
CA LEU A 236 -12.75 -3.44 7.95
C LEU A 236 -12.50 -4.54 8.99
N GLU A 237 -12.15 -4.17 10.22
CA GLU A 237 -11.97 -5.11 11.32
C GLU A 237 -13.26 -5.82 11.76
N ARG A 238 -14.41 -5.25 11.44
CA ARG A 238 -15.74 -5.79 11.81
C ARG A 238 -16.49 -6.42 10.63
N SER A 239 -15.94 -6.34 9.43
CA SER A 239 -16.61 -6.81 8.23
C SER A 239 -15.79 -7.86 7.49
N SER A 240 -16.50 -8.79 6.83
CA SER A 240 -15.90 -9.81 5.97
C SER A 240 -16.46 -9.63 4.56
N VAL A 241 -15.82 -8.75 3.80
CA VAL A 241 -16.22 -8.44 2.42
C VAL A 241 -15.19 -9.03 1.46
N PRO A 242 -15.58 -9.97 0.59
CA PRO A 242 -14.70 -10.46 -0.47
C PRO A 242 -14.20 -9.29 -1.33
N GLY A 243 -12.94 -9.35 -1.76
CA GLY A 243 -12.33 -8.30 -2.58
C GLY A 243 -11.78 -7.10 -1.79
N ILE A 244 -11.98 -7.04 -0.46
CA ILE A 244 -11.44 -6.00 0.41
C ILE A 244 -10.55 -6.64 1.49
N ALA A 245 -9.33 -6.13 1.65
CA ALA A 245 -8.38 -6.65 2.62
C ALA A 245 -7.63 -5.53 3.35
N VAL A 246 -7.22 -5.81 4.58
CA VAL A 246 -6.36 -4.96 5.38
C VAL A 246 -5.14 -5.73 5.88
N CYS A 247 -3.97 -5.11 5.83
CA CYS A 247 -2.73 -5.64 6.39
C CYS A 247 -2.06 -4.59 7.26
N ARG A 248 -1.67 -4.98 8.48
CA ARG A 248 -0.92 -4.14 9.41
C ARG A 248 0.55 -4.55 9.38
N LEU A 249 1.41 -3.61 9.01
CA LEU A 249 2.86 -3.73 9.05
C LEU A 249 3.35 -3.26 10.41
N GLN A 250 4.32 -3.96 10.98
CA GLN A 250 4.74 -3.71 12.37
C GLN A 250 5.95 -2.78 12.45
N ALA A 251 6.03 -2.02 13.54
CA ALA A 251 7.09 -1.03 13.78
C ALA A 251 8.50 -1.66 13.91
N ARG A 252 8.60 -2.93 14.35
CA ARG A 252 9.89 -3.66 14.45
C ARG A 252 10.63 -3.78 13.11
N ASP A 253 9.94 -3.52 12.01
CA ASP A 253 10.44 -3.67 10.64
C ASP A 253 10.95 -2.34 10.06
N VAL A 254 10.90 -1.27 10.85
CA VAL A 254 11.32 0.08 10.44
C VAL A 254 12.84 0.12 10.32
N GLN A 255 13.34 0.22 9.10
CA GLN A 255 14.75 0.54 8.85
C GLN A 255 14.99 2.05 9.03
N ARG A 256 15.08 2.48 10.28
CA ARG A 256 15.55 3.82 10.61
C ARG A 256 16.96 3.73 11.17
N HIS A 257 17.75 4.77 10.94
CA HIS A 257 19.04 4.90 11.60
C HIS A 257 18.84 4.81 13.12
N GLN A 258 19.70 4.04 13.82
CA GLN A 258 19.55 3.74 15.26
C GLN A 258 19.36 5.01 16.12
N ILE A 259 19.94 6.14 15.70
CA ILE A 259 19.82 7.43 16.40
C ILE A 259 18.38 7.96 16.41
N ILE A 260 17.55 7.63 15.40
CA ILE A 260 16.17 8.13 15.33
C ILE A 260 15.33 7.57 16.49
N GLY A 261 15.53 6.30 16.85
CA GLY A 261 14.89 5.72 18.04
C GLY A 261 15.29 6.42 19.32
N SER A 262 16.53 6.88 19.42
CA SER A 262 17.01 7.66 20.56
C SER A 262 16.46 9.07 20.60
N VAL A 263 16.33 9.72 19.43
CA VAL A 263 15.72 11.06 19.30
C VAL A 263 14.24 11.02 19.67
N LEU A 264 13.48 10.03 19.17
CA LEU A 264 12.04 9.92 19.52
C LEU A 264 11.81 9.77 21.01
N LYS A 265 12.65 9.03 21.72
CA LYS A 265 12.58 8.91 23.20
C LYS A 265 12.78 10.24 23.93
N LEU A 266 13.44 11.24 23.33
CA LEU A 266 13.58 12.56 23.91
C LEU A 266 12.29 13.40 23.88
N TYR A 267 11.35 13.04 22.99
CA TYR A 267 10.05 13.71 22.85
C TYR A 267 8.91 12.97 23.58
N GLU A 268 9.17 11.78 24.12
CA GLU A 268 8.19 11.00 24.88
C GLU A 268 8.18 11.35 26.40
N ASN A 269 9.01 12.33 26.86
CA ASN A 269 9.08 12.81 28.25
C ASN A 269 8.37 14.15 28.45
#